data_3f06c47f3ae1f0b78727262356bd9f06
#
_entry.id   3f06c47f3ae1f0b78727262356bd9f06
#
_cell.length_a   1.000
_cell.length_b   1.000
_cell.length_c   1.000
_cell.angle_alpha   90.00
_cell.angle_beta   90.00
_cell.angle_gamma   90.00
#
_symmetry.space_group_name_H-M   'P 1'
#
loop_
_entity.id
_entity.type
_entity.pdbx_description
1 polymer ?
#
loop_
_entity_poly.entity_id
_entity_poly.type
_entity_poly.pdbx_seq_one_letter_code
_entity_poly.pdbx_strand_id
1 'polypeptide(L)'
;MPRFEREPSEYMEKLVFLNRVSKTVKGGRVAKFSALMVVGDGKGKVGYGLGKAAEVPEAIRKGLEAAKKNMITVTLDGTTIPHETIGEFGAGRVLMKPAAPGTGVIAGGAVRAVVEAAGIKDIRTKCLRSNNPNNVVGAAIEGLKSMRSAEQVAKIRGKSVDEIIG
;
A
#
# COMPACT_ATOMS: atom_id res chain seq x y z
N MET A 1 15.99 -23.51 -17.67
CA MET A 1 15.98 -22.36 -16.75
C MET A 1 15.65 -22.87 -15.36
N PRO A 2 16.46 -22.57 -14.35
CA PRO A 2 16.10 -23.00 -13.01
C PRO A 2 14.78 -22.30 -12.62
N ARG A 3 13.76 -23.09 -12.34
CA ARG A 3 12.58 -22.61 -11.63
C ARG A 3 13.06 -22.16 -10.28
N PHE A 4 13.07 -20.86 -10.06
CA PHE A 4 13.19 -20.34 -8.70
C PHE A 4 11.93 -20.79 -7.95
N GLU A 5 12.04 -21.87 -7.20
CA GLU A 5 11.05 -22.24 -6.22
C GLU A 5 11.03 -21.10 -5.19
N ARG A 6 10.03 -20.24 -5.32
CA ARG A 6 9.77 -19.23 -4.28
C ARG A 6 9.30 -20.02 -3.07
N GLU A 7 10.03 -19.88 -1.97
CA GLU A 7 9.52 -20.34 -0.69
C GLU A 7 8.13 -19.71 -0.48
N PRO A 8 7.14 -20.48 0.02
CA PRO A 8 5.82 -19.92 0.29
C PRO A 8 5.98 -18.77 1.26
N SER A 9 5.74 -17.56 0.80
CA SER A 9 5.82 -16.38 1.65
C SER A 9 4.53 -16.29 2.48
N GLU A 10 4.67 -15.96 3.75
CA GLU A 10 3.53 -15.73 4.65
C GLU A 10 2.74 -14.46 4.26
N TYR A 11 3.27 -13.69 3.32
CA TYR A 11 2.73 -12.40 2.90
C TYR A 11 2.12 -12.51 1.50
N MET A 12 1.02 -11.76 1.30
CA MET A 12 0.50 -11.50 -0.03
C MET A 12 1.42 -10.52 -0.74
N GLU A 13 1.87 -10.89 -1.94
CA GLU A 13 2.78 -10.09 -2.76
C GLU A 13 2.05 -9.69 -4.05
N LYS A 14 2.02 -8.38 -4.35
CA LYS A 14 1.38 -7.85 -5.55
C LYS A 14 2.33 -6.95 -6.31
N LEU A 15 2.46 -7.19 -7.60
CA LEU A 15 3.12 -6.28 -8.53
C LEU A 15 2.11 -5.22 -8.98
N VAL A 16 2.30 -4.00 -8.54
CA VAL A 16 1.42 -2.88 -8.89
C VAL A 16 1.75 -2.31 -10.27
N PHE A 17 3.03 -2.11 -10.52
CA PHE A 17 3.49 -1.48 -11.75
C PHE A 17 4.89 -1.96 -12.10
N LEU A 18 5.08 -2.30 -13.37
CA LEU A 18 6.38 -2.64 -13.93
C LEU A 18 6.67 -1.70 -15.10
N ASN A 19 7.77 -1.00 -15.03
CA ASN A 19 8.17 -0.05 -16.07
C ASN A 19 9.61 -0.30 -16.51
N ARG A 20 9.85 -0.09 -17.80
CA ARG A 20 11.19 -0.08 -18.35
C ARG A 20 11.68 1.34 -18.37
N VAL A 21 12.78 1.61 -17.66
CA VAL A 21 13.42 2.91 -17.60
C VAL A 21 14.77 2.85 -18.31
N SER A 22 15.19 3.93 -18.92
CA SER A 22 16.48 4.01 -19.58
C SER A 22 17.24 5.24 -19.10
N LYS A 23 18.56 5.07 -18.94
CA LYS A 23 19.49 6.15 -18.63
C LYS A 23 20.43 6.33 -19.78
N THR A 24 20.53 7.55 -20.30
CA THR A 24 21.52 7.91 -21.33
C THR A 24 22.87 8.10 -20.65
N VAL A 25 23.85 7.31 -21.08
CA VAL A 25 25.24 7.38 -20.61
C VAL A 25 26.16 7.63 -21.78
N LYS A 26 27.44 7.87 -21.53
CA LYS A 26 28.47 8.21 -22.52
C LYS A 26 28.74 7.09 -23.51
N GLY A 27 28.18 6.07 -23.66
CA GLY A 27 28.34 4.98 -24.63
C GLY A 27 27.01 4.45 -25.16
N GLY A 28 25.89 5.14 -24.86
CA GLY A 28 24.57 4.73 -25.30
C GLY A 28 23.52 4.81 -24.20
N ARG A 29 22.54 3.88 -24.22
CA ARG A 29 21.47 3.82 -23.23
C ARG A 29 21.58 2.54 -22.39
N VAL A 30 21.45 2.69 -21.08
CA VAL A 30 21.33 1.56 -20.17
C VAL A 30 19.87 1.41 -19.80
N ALA A 31 19.27 0.26 -20.16
CA ALA A 31 17.89 -0.06 -19.82
C ALA A 31 17.85 -0.81 -18.49
N LYS A 32 16.91 -0.41 -17.62
CA LYS A 32 16.60 -1.10 -16.37
C LYS A 32 15.09 -1.25 -16.22
N PHE A 33 14.68 -2.18 -15.39
CA PHE A 33 13.28 -2.35 -15.02
C PHE A 33 13.04 -1.82 -13.61
N SER A 34 11.92 -1.14 -13.44
CA SER A 34 11.46 -0.63 -12.17
C SER A 34 10.16 -1.35 -11.79
N ALA A 35 10.16 -2.04 -10.68
CA ALA A 35 9.00 -2.78 -10.17
C ALA A 35 8.51 -2.16 -8.87
N LEU A 36 7.24 -1.77 -8.82
CA LEU A 36 6.57 -1.31 -7.61
C LEU A 36 5.82 -2.48 -7.00
N MET A 37 6.26 -2.93 -5.83
CA MET A 37 5.71 -4.09 -5.14
C MET A 37 5.00 -3.67 -3.86
N VAL A 38 3.90 -4.34 -3.59
CA VAL A 38 3.14 -4.22 -2.34
C VAL A 38 3.10 -5.57 -1.66
N VAL A 39 3.39 -5.59 -0.37
CA VAL A 39 3.41 -6.79 0.48
C VAL A 39 2.52 -6.55 1.69
N GLY A 40 1.73 -7.53 2.06
CA GLY A 40 0.88 -7.46 3.24
C GLY A 40 0.53 -8.84 3.77
N ASP A 41 0.20 -8.92 5.05
CA ASP A 41 -0.17 -10.18 5.72
C ASP A 41 -1.68 -10.47 5.68
N GLY A 42 -2.47 -9.54 5.19
CA GLY A 42 -3.93 -9.62 5.21
C GLY A 42 -4.55 -9.43 6.60
N LYS A 43 -3.77 -9.01 7.57
CA LYS A 43 -4.17 -8.85 8.99
C LYS A 43 -3.83 -7.49 9.58
N GLY A 44 -3.64 -6.50 8.74
CA GLY A 44 -3.34 -5.14 9.17
C GLY A 44 -1.90 -4.69 9.00
N LYS A 45 -1.04 -5.50 8.39
CA LYS A 45 0.32 -5.09 8.03
C LYS A 45 0.45 -4.98 6.54
N VAL A 46 1.01 -3.89 6.06
CA VAL A 46 1.22 -3.62 4.64
C VAL A 46 2.47 -2.76 4.45
N GLY A 47 3.18 -3.02 3.37
CA GLY A 47 4.32 -2.22 2.98
C GLY A 47 4.46 -2.16 1.48
N TYR A 48 5.19 -1.18 0.99
CA TYR A 48 5.50 -1.07 -0.43
C TYR A 48 6.99 -0.81 -0.63
N GLY A 49 7.48 -1.19 -1.79
CA GLY A 49 8.86 -0.97 -2.15
C GLY A 49 9.03 -0.88 -3.66
N LEU A 50 10.00 -0.09 -4.07
CA LEU A 50 10.40 0.06 -5.46
C LEU A 50 11.74 -0.62 -5.68
N GLY A 51 11.76 -1.61 -6.58
CA GLY A 51 12.99 -2.28 -6.99
C GLY A 51 13.38 -1.91 -8.40
N LYS A 52 14.67 -1.68 -8.62
CA LYS A 52 15.25 -1.42 -9.95
C LYS A 52 16.39 -2.40 -10.23
N ALA A 53 16.37 -3.03 -11.38
CA ALA A 53 17.41 -3.94 -11.81
C ALA A 53 17.44 -4.05 -13.35
N ALA A 54 18.52 -4.63 -13.87
CA ALA A 54 18.64 -4.89 -15.28
C ALA A 54 17.66 -5.95 -15.80
N GLU A 55 17.19 -6.84 -14.92
CA GLU A 55 16.25 -7.91 -15.22
C GLU A 55 15.00 -7.81 -14.36
N VAL A 56 13.85 -8.22 -14.91
CA VAL A 56 12.55 -8.17 -14.23
C VAL A 56 12.53 -8.98 -12.93
N PRO A 57 12.99 -10.25 -12.88
CA PRO A 57 12.99 -11.02 -11.63
C PRO A 57 13.79 -10.38 -10.51
N GLU A 58 14.93 -9.80 -10.83
CA GLU A 58 15.77 -9.09 -9.87
C GLU A 58 15.11 -7.79 -9.37
N ALA A 59 14.45 -7.05 -10.25
CA ALA A 59 13.69 -5.85 -9.88
C ALA A 59 12.57 -6.18 -8.90
N ILE A 60 11.83 -7.25 -9.16
CA ILE A 60 10.76 -7.75 -8.29
C ILE A 60 11.33 -8.18 -6.94
N ARG A 61 12.41 -8.93 -6.91
CA ARG A 61 13.07 -9.37 -5.67
C ARG A 61 13.49 -8.18 -4.80
N LYS A 62 14.13 -7.19 -5.39
CA LYS A 62 14.56 -5.98 -4.68
C LYS A 62 13.36 -5.17 -4.17
N GLY A 63 12.30 -5.06 -4.96
CA GLY A 63 11.06 -4.42 -4.55
C GLY A 63 10.39 -5.12 -3.36
N LEU A 64 10.35 -6.44 -3.37
CA LEU A 64 9.81 -7.24 -2.27
C LEU A 64 10.61 -7.07 -0.98
N GLU A 65 11.93 -7.10 -1.06
CA GLU A 65 12.79 -6.86 0.10
C GLU A 65 12.58 -5.47 0.70
N ALA A 66 12.51 -4.44 -0.15
CA ALA A 66 12.23 -3.08 0.29
C ALA A 66 10.84 -2.96 0.92
N ALA A 67 9.83 -3.59 0.34
CA ALA A 67 8.47 -3.60 0.87
C ALA A 67 8.41 -4.26 2.24
N LYS A 68 9.07 -5.39 2.43
CA LYS A 68 9.13 -6.10 3.72
C LYS A 68 9.83 -5.29 4.81
N LYS A 69 10.83 -4.50 4.46
CA LYS A 69 11.52 -3.60 5.41
C LYS A 69 10.67 -2.40 5.83
N ASN A 70 9.76 -1.98 4.98
CA ASN A 70 8.95 -0.77 5.17
C ASN A 70 7.50 -1.08 5.56
N MET A 71 7.23 -2.23 6.13
CA MET A 71 5.89 -2.59 6.56
C MET A 71 5.42 -1.72 7.73
N ILE A 72 4.17 -1.28 7.64
CA ILE A 72 3.49 -0.53 8.68
C ILE A 72 2.32 -1.33 9.23
N THR A 73 1.90 -1.01 10.44
CA THR A 73 0.68 -1.56 11.03
C THR A 73 -0.48 -0.61 10.77
N VAL A 74 -1.55 -1.13 10.20
CA VAL A 74 -2.78 -0.40 9.90
C VAL A 74 -3.82 -0.70 10.97
N THR A 75 -4.49 0.33 11.46
CA THR A 75 -5.62 0.17 12.37
C THR A 75 -6.86 -0.20 11.56
N LEU A 76 -7.45 -1.35 11.86
CA LEU A 76 -8.68 -1.85 11.23
C LEU A 76 -9.84 -1.78 12.21
N ASP A 77 -11.04 -1.58 11.67
CA ASP A 77 -12.31 -1.68 12.39
C ASP A 77 -13.16 -2.79 11.75
N GLY A 78 -12.98 -4.02 12.22
CA GLY A 78 -13.58 -5.19 11.60
C GLY A 78 -13.06 -5.41 10.18
N THR A 79 -13.93 -5.26 9.18
CA THR A 79 -13.60 -5.42 7.75
C THR A 79 -13.26 -4.12 7.04
N THR A 80 -13.34 -2.98 7.72
CA THR A 80 -13.15 -1.65 7.17
C THR A 80 -12.16 -0.82 7.99
N ILE A 81 -12.01 0.45 7.65
CA ILE A 81 -11.16 1.41 8.36
C ILE A 81 -11.95 2.16 9.45
N PRO A 82 -11.32 2.66 10.51
CA PRO A 82 -12.02 3.29 11.63
C PRO A 82 -12.68 4.63 11.29
N HIS A 83 -12.10 5.40 10.36
CA HIS A 83 -12.64 6.71 9.97
C HIS A 83 -12.19 7.10 8.57
N GLU A 84 -12.82 8.15 8.03
CA GLU A 84 -12.41 8.78 6.77
C GLU A 84 -11.03 9.43 6.93
N THR A 85 -10.19 9.29 5.92
CA THR A 85 -8.89 9.92 5.87
C THR A 85 -8.48 10.28 4.45
N ILE A 86 -7.58 11.24 4.34
CA ILE A 86 -6.94 11.60 3.08
C ILE A 86 -5.43 11.42 3.28
N GLY A 87 -4.85 10.52 2.49
CA GLY A 87 -3.40 10.33 2.45
C GLY A 87 -2.78 11.19 1.36
N GLU A 88 -1.62 11.77 1.65
CA GLU A 88 -0.84 12.56 0.69
C GLU A 88 0.60 12.06 0.64
N PHE A 89 1.13 11.93 -0.56
CA PHE A 89 2.52 11.61 -0.81
C PHE A 89 2.94 12.17 -2.16
N GLY A 90 3.91 13.10 -2.17
CA GLY A 90 4.29 13.80 -3.39
C GLY A 90 3.08 14.49 -4.03
N ALA A 91 2.82 14.23 -5.30
CA ALA A 91 1.63 14.71 -6.01
C ALA A 91 0.40 13.84 -5.81
N GLY A 92 0.52 12.70 -5.13
CA GLY A 92 -0.58 11.77 -4.86
C GLY A 92 -1.46 12.24 -3.72
N ARG A 93 -2.77 12.11 -3.90
CA ARG A 93 -3.76 12.36 -2.86
C ARG A 93 -4.89 11.35 -2.99
N VAL A 94 -5.10 10.56 -1.96
CA VAL A 94 -6.09 9.48 -1.94
C VAL A 94 -7.07 9.68 -0.80
N LEU A 95 -8.34 9.77 -1.16
CA LEU A 95 -9.43 9.77 -0.19
C LEU A 95 -9.84 8.34 0.12
N MET A 96 -9.94 8.00 1.39
CA MET A 96 -10.41 6.70 1.87
C MET A 96 -11.55 6.89 2.86
N LYS A 97 -12.67 6.21 2.62
CA LYS A 97 -13.86 6.23 3.47
C LYS A 97 -14.22 4.82 3.93
N PRO A 98 -14.63 4.65 5.19
CA PRO A 98 -15.14 3.38 5.64
C PRO A 98 -16.43 3.02 4.90
N ALA A 99 -16.70 1.73 4.76
CA ALA A 99 -17.89 1.22 4.10
C ALA A 99 -18.55 0.12 4.95
N ALA A 100 -19.86 -0.04 4.75
CA ALA A 100 -20.62 -1.09 5.41
C ALA A 100 -20.15 -2.50 4.96
N PRO A 101 -20.24 -3.52 5.82
CA PRO A 101 -19.95 -4.89 5.43
C PRO A 101 -20.74 -5.32 4.18
N GLY A 102 -20.06 -5.98 3.25
CA GLY A 102 -20.65 -6.40 1.98
C GLY A 102 -20.48 -5.41 0.82
N THR A 103 -20.01 -4.19 1.06
CA THR A 103 -19.74 -3.21 0.01
C THR A 103 -18.58 -3.62 -0.90
N GLY A 104 -17.58 -4.31 -0.35
CA GLY A 104 -16.38 -4.70 -1.06
C GLY A 104 -15.37 -3.55 -1.20
N VAL A 105 -14.30 -3.83 -1.94
CA VAL A 105 -13.24 -2.85 -2.20
C VAL A 105 -13.58 -2.04 -3.44
N ILE A 106 -13.83 -0.75 -3.25
CA ILE A 106 -14.04 0.21 -4.34
C ILE A 106 -12.78 1.08 -4.42
N ALA A 107 -11.87 0.71 -5.30
CA ALA A 107 -10.57 1.35 -5.42
C ALA A 107 -9.99 1.18 -6.82
N GLY A 108 -9.19 2.13 -7.27
CA GLY A 108 -8.33 1.98 -8.45
C GLY A 108 -7.26 0.92 -8.24
N GLY A 109 -6.66 0.41 -9.32
CA GLY A 109 -5.73 -0.74 -9.26
C GLY A 109 -4.59 -0.62 -8.26
N ALA A 110 -3.94 0.53 -8.16
CA ALA A 110 -2.84 0.76 -7.23
C ALA A 110 -3.32 0.77 -5.77
N VAL A 111 -4.37 1.51 -5.46
CA VAL A 111 -4.95 1.57 -4.10
C VAL A 111 -5.54 0.22 -3.71
N ARG A 112 -6.19 -0.45 -4.64
CA ARG A 112 -6.74 -1.80 -4.42
C ARG A 112 -5.68 -2.79 -3.96
N ALA A 113 -4.51 -2.80 -4.60
CA ALA A 113 -3.40 -3.65 -4.20
C ALA A 113 -2.99 -3.41 -2.73
N VAL A 114 -2.91 -2.16 -2.32
CA VAL A 114 -2.56 -1.77 -0.94
C VAL A 114 -3.63 -2.23 0.07
N VAL A 115 -4.89 -1.91 -0.18
CA VAL A 115 -5.96 -2.21 0.78
C VAL A 115 -6.24 -3.71 0.90
N GLU A 116 -6.17 -4.45 -0.19
CA GLU A 116 -6.30 -5.91 -0.16
C GLU A 116 -5.14 -6.57 0.58
N ALA A 117 -3.91 -6.11 0.37
CA ALA A 117 -2.74 -6.60 1.10
C ALA A 117 -2.83 -6.31 2.61
N ALA A 118 -3.42 -5.18 2.99
CA ALA A 118 -3.67 -4.85 4.40
C ALA A 118 -4.79 -5.66 5.05
N GLY A 119 -5.60 -6.35 4.25
CA GLY A 119 -6.73 -7.15 4.75
C GLY A 119 -8.03 -6.38 4.90
N ILE A 120 -8.14 -5.21 4.30
CA ILE A 120 -9.38 -4.42 4.26
C ILE A 120 -10.32 -5.05 3.23
N LYS A 121 -11.55 -5.35 3.64
CA LYS A 121 -12.56 -5.98 2.78
C LYS A 121 -13.63 -5.03 2.28
N ASP A 122 -13.87 -3.95 3.00
CA ASP A 122 -14.92 -2.96 2.68
C ASP A 122 -14.36 -1.56 2.83
N ILE A 123 -14.18 -0.87 1.70
CA ILE A 123 -13.63 0.48 1.66
C ILE A 123 -14.05 1.19 0.37
N ARG A 124 -14.23 2.49 0.46
CA ARG A 124 -14.42 3.36 -0.72
C ARG A 124 -13.26 4.32 -0.83
N THR A 125 -12.66 4.39 -1.99
CA THR A 125 -11.48 5.24 -2.23
C THR A 125 -11.62 6.04 -3.52
N LYS A 126 -10.88 7.13 -3.59
CA LYS A 126 -10.76 7.94 -4.80
C LYS A 126 -9.40 8.62 -4.85
N CYS A 127 -8.75 8.53 -5.99
CA CYS A 127 -7.54 9.31 -6.28
C CYS A 127 -7.96 10.73 -6.69
N LEU A 128 -7.50 11.74 -5.94
CA LEU A 128 -7.92 13.13 -6.10
C LEU A 128 -6.98 13.96 -6.99
N ARG A 129 -5.74 13.53 -7.14
CA ARG A 129 -4.72 14.24 -7.91
C ARG A 129 -4.03 13.31 -8.91
N SER A 130 -2.77 12.97 -8.64
CA SER A 130 -1.96 12.14 -9.52
C SER A 130 -2.48 10.72 -9.67
N ASN A 131 -2.36 10.18 -10.87
CA ASN A 131 -2.59 8.76 -11.16
C ASN A 131 -1.27 7.97 -11.25
N ASN A 132 -0.14 8.58 -10.93
CA ASN A 132 1.14 7.89 -10.92
C ASN A 132 1.13 6.80 -9.84
N PRO A 133 1.32 5.52 -10.18
CA PRO A 133 1.24 4.41 -9.22
C PRO A 133 2.13 4.59 -8.00
N ASN A 134 3.34 5.10 -8.16
CA ASN A 134 4.26 5.34 -7.05
C ASN A 134 3.69 6.35 -6.04
N ASN A 135 3.16 7.47 -6.53
CA ASN A 135 2.55 8.49 -5.69
C ASN A 135 1.26 8.00 -5.04
N VAL A 136 0.44 7.29 -5.80
CA VAL A 136 -0.85 6.76 -5.31
C VAL A 136 -0.65 5.72 -4.21
N VAL A 137 0.27 4.80 -4.38
CA VAL A 137 0.60 3.78 -3.36
C VAL A 137 1.17 4.45 -2.12
N GLY A 138 2.11 5.39 -2.28
CA GLY A 138 2.66 6.16 -1.16
C GLY A 138 1.59 6.93 -0.39
N ALA A 139 0.67 7.59 -1.08
CA ALA A 139 -0.44 8.32 -0.48
C ALA A 139 -1.40 7.40 0.29
N ALA A 140 -1.73 6.23 -0.26
CA ALA A 140 -2.57 5.25 0.40
C ALA A 140 -1.92 4.73 1.69
N ILE A 141 -0.65 4.40 1.65
CA ILE A 141 0.12 3.96 2.84
C ILE A 141 0.19 5.06 3.90
N GLU A 142 0.46 6.30 3.54
CA GLU A 142 0.48 7.43 4.47
C GLU A 142 -0.90 7.66 5.12
N GLY A 143 -1.97 7.57 4.36
CA GLY A 143 -3.33 7.64 4.87
C GLY A 143 -3.65 6.55 5.87
N LEU A 144 -3.32 5.30 5.53
CA LEU A 144 -3.50 4.16 6.42
C LEU A 144 -2.66 4.27 7.70
N LYS A 145 -1.44 4.76 7.60
CA LYS A 145 -0.56 4.97 8.73
C LYS A 145 -1.08 6.03 9.72
N SER A 146 -1.76 7.05 9.21
CA SER A 146 -2.29 8.16 10.02
C SER A 146 -3.57 7.82 10.78
N MET A 147 -4.22 6.70 10.49
CA MET A 147 -5.47 6.31 11.15
C MET A 147 -5.29 5.95 12.62
N ARG A 148 -6.29 6.27 13.41
CA ARG A 148 -6.34 5.97 14.84
C ARG A 148 -7.65 5.27 15.19
N SER A 149 -7.57 4.25 16.05
CA SER A 149 -8.76 3.62 16.60
C SER A 149 -9.45 4.53 17.63
N ALA A 150 -10.73 4.27 17.90
CA ALA A 150 -11.47 4.96 18.95
C ALA A 150 -10.79 4.79 20.32
N GLU A 151 -10.20 3.63 20.59
CA GLU A 151 -9.45 3.35 21.82
C GLU A 151 -8.20 4.22 21.94
N GLN A 152 -7.44 4.39 20.87
CA GLN A 152 -6.26 5.25 20.84
C GLN A 152 -6.63 6.73 21.06
N VAL A 153 -7.70 7.20 20.44
CA VAL A 153 -8.20 8.57 20.60
C VAL A 153 -8.71 8.79 22.02
N ALA A 154 -9.45 7.84 22.58
CA ALA A 154 -9.95 7.89 23.95
C ALA A 154 -8.79 8.00 24.96
N LYS A 155 -7.74 7.25 24.76
CA LYS A 155 -6.52 7.28 25.58
C LYS A 155 -5.82 8.64 25.55
N ILE A 156 -5.70 9.22 24.34
CA ILE A 156 -5.07 10.54 24.15
C ILE A 156 -5.90 11.65 24.80
N ARG A 157 -7.22 11.59 24.67
CA ARG A 157 -8.15 12.61 25.22
C ARG A 157 -8.49 12.41 26.71
N GLY A 158 -8.14 11.26 27.29
CA GLY A 158 -8.50 10.92 28.67
C GLY A 158 -10.01 10.69 28.85
N LYS A 159 -10.71 10.21 27.81
CA LYS A 159 -12.15 9.95 27.80
C LYS A 159 -12.44 8.47 27.57
N SER A 160 -13.67 8.05 27.84
CA SER A 160 -14.11 6.68 27.51
C SER A 160 -14.33 6.52 26.01
N VAL A 161 -14.25 5.28 25.51
CA VAL A 161 -14.53 4.97 24.11
C VAL A 161 -15.95 5.36 23.72
N ASP A 162 -16.92 5.17 24.60
CA ASP A 162 -18.33 5.53 24.37
C ASP A 162 -18.50 7.04 24.16
N GLU A 163 -17.75 7.88 24.88
CA GLU A 163 -17.77 9.34 24.72
C GLU A 163 -17.17 9.79 23.38
N ILE A 164 -16.22 9.02 22.84
CA ILE A 164 -15.57 9.30 21.54
C ILE A 164 -16.47 8.91 20.37
N ILE A 165 -17.14 7.78 20.46
CA ILE A 165 -18.01 7.26 19.40
C ILE A 165 -19.35 8.02 19.37
N GLY A 166 -19.75 8.51 20.46
CA GLY A 166 -20.91 9.36 20.55
C GLY A 166 -22.09 8.95 21.07
#